data_923968f84505f3a318fbfe5f7bb42861
#
_entry.id   923968f84505f3a318fbfe5f7bb42861
#
_cell.length_a   1.000
_cell.length_b   1.000
_cell.length_c   1.000
_cell.angle_alpha   90.00
_cell.angle_beta   90.00
_cell.angle_gamma   90.00
#
_symmetry.space_group_name_H-M   'P 1'
#
loop_
_entity.id
_entity.type
_entity.pdbx_description
1 polymer ?
#
loop_
_entity_poly.entity_id
_entity_poly.type
_entity_poly.pdbx_seq_one_letter_code
_entity_poly.pdbx_strand_id
1 'polypeptide(L)'
;MKCFVRIVKVVVAAAFVFSITACSNVIGRSVVLWTIPEREISDGTVVDVYLKSNIAKTYVIADPVTGEELEVPLWKLSDPSSKSKAKRLAAQYNEYSGMYACCLMDGLPIRAEPKNGAKQVYRLRKNEIIKVLYKGEGETLTSGGKPLEGDWMSVLTSTGVSGWCFSLNLHLFTMAPDGTYNIESVIGVASKSDDILENVLSARWYPDYYATMIKNEQIRLEYMDPSYGFDTGAETGTIAIKIPTLDVEAPFGGVTKSQNRVYKFNDTQITMTVRNENTVVVRYVDDEGRPISNTFVTIEDDVDEIITKENDRRDAVYTSLSKFGPTYSSTNYGTLSFTGSKHFTWTGYDELVPTVISPAAGSSGTVDVKYFLSKTQAEEWDGLLTFVFDSSSEEVSFFYRKESNGIRLSTCRVVLRPNTMTKLDDVDIITTSGDVVLFFHN
;
A
#
# COMPACT_ATOMS: atom_id res chain seq x y z
N MET A 1 -36.13 17.46 -59.75
CA MET A 1 -35.68 16.64 -58.55
C MET A 1 -34.19 16.53 -58.39
N LYS A 2 -33.32 16.65 -59.39
CA LYS A 2 -31.86 16.57 -59.28
C LYS A 2 -31.16 17.87 -58.79
N CYS A 3 -31.81 19.05 -58.93
CA CYS A 3 -31.23 20.32 -58.45
C CYS A 3 -31.40 20.55 -56.92
N PHE A 4 -32.52 20.08 -56.36
CA PHE A 4 -32.85 20.27 -54.97
C PHE A 4 -31.92 19.44 -54.01
N VAL A 5 -31.52 18.26 -54.48
CA VAL A 5 -30.60 17.36 -53.71
C VAL A 5 -29.16 17.91 -53.66
N ARG A 6 -28.73 18.71 -54.67
CA ARG A 6 -27.38 19.32 -54.62
C ARG A 6 -27.29 20.51 -53.68
N ILE A 7 -28.35 21.30 -53.54
CA ILE A 7 -28.41 22.47 -52.67
C ILE A 7 -28.43 21.98 -51.20
N VAL A 8 -29.19 20.91 -50.90
CA VAL A 8 -29.22 20.34 -49.53
C VAL A 8 -27.88 19.73 -49.12
N LYS A 9 -27.13 19.09 -50.04
CA LYS A 9 -25.80 18.57 -49.75
C LYS A 9 -24.75 19.65 -49.52
N VAL A 10 -24.84 20.80 -50.21
CA VAL A 10 -23.92 21.93 -50.00
C VAL A 10 -24.23 22.66 -48.69
N VAL A 11 -25.50 22.80 -48.32
CA VAL A 11 -25.89 23.42 -47.04
C VAL A 11 -25.53 22.54 -45.85
N VAL A 12 -25.64 21.20 -45.95
CA VAL A 12 -25.22 20.27 -44.90
C VAL A 12 -23.69 20.22 -44.79
N ALA A 13 -22.94 20.29 -45.89
CA ALA A 13 -21.48 20.37 -45.87
C ALA A 13 -20.98 21.72 -45.30
N ALA A 14 -21.66 22.83 -45.58
CA ALA A 14 -21.35 24.14 -45.02
C ALA A 14 -21.68 24.22 -43.51
N ALA A 15 -22.75 23.55 -43.06
CA ALA A 15 -23.10 23.47 -41.63
C ALA A 15 -22.13 22.62 -40.79
N PHE A 16 -21.42 21.66 -41.43
CA PHE A 16 -20.45 20.81 -40.74
C PHE A 16 -19.04 21.44 -40.61
N VAL A 17 -18.76 22.49 -41.42
CA VAL A 17 -17.46 23.21 -41.34
C VAL A 17 -17.51 24.37 -40.32
N PHE A 18 -18.70 24.75 -39.83
CA PHE A 18 -18.86 25.83 -38.84
C PHE A 18 -18.87 25.39 -37.36
N SER A 19 -18.60 24.10 -37.07
CA SER A 19 -18.71 23.56 -35.71
C SER A 19 -17.39 23.37 -35.01
N ILE A 20 -16.24 23.88 -35.50
CA ILE A 20 -14.93 23.72 -34.86
C ILE A 20 -14.25 25.08 -34.67
N THR A 21 -14.97 26.06 -34.17
CA THR A 21 -14.36 27.19 -33.45
C THR A 21 -15.12 27.36 -32.14
N ALA A 22 -15.00 26.38 -31.26
CA ALA A 22 -15.12 26.67 -29.85
C ALA A 22 -13.89 27.55 -29.54
N CYS A 23 -14.04 28.87 -29.58
CA CYS A 23 -13.13 29.79 -28.96
C CYS A 23 -13.12 29.44 -27.45
N SER A 24 -12.24 28.57 -27.04
CA SER A 24 -11.94 28.39 -25.65
C SER A 24 -11.31 29.70 -25.18
N ASN A 25 -12.09 30.53 -24.48
CA ASN A 25 -11.60 31.81 -23.96
C ASN A 25 -10.50 31.52 -22.95
N VAL A 26 -9.29 31.95 -23.27
CA VAL A 26 -8.16 31.89 -22.35
C VAL A 26 -8.51 32.71 -21.11
N ILE A 27 -8.66 32.07 -19.98
CA ILE A 27 -8.95 32.73 -18.68
C ILE A 27 -7.74 33.46 -18.12
N GLY A 28 -6.53 33.11 -18.57
CA GLY A 28 -5.27 33.71 -18.18
C GLY A 28 -4.08 32.89 -18.63
N ARG A 29 -2.90 33.32 -18.20
CA ARG A 29 -1.64 32.59 -18.40
C ARG A 29 -1.01 32.22 -17.10
N SER A 30 -0.46 31.01 -17.03
CA SER A 30 0.24 30.46 -15.87
C SER A 30 1.66 30.09 -16.23
N VAL A 31 2.52 30.12 -15.23
CA VAL A 31 3.88 29.58 -15.31
C VAL A 31 3.86 28.15 -14.80
N VAL A 32 4.45 27.21 -15.53
CA VAL A 32 4.68 25.85 -15.06
C VAL A 32 5.70 25.89 -13.93
N LEU A 33 5.32 25.44 -12.74
CA LEU A 33 6.16 25.43 -11.54
C LEU A 33 6.87 24.08 -11.33
N TRP A 34 6.34 23.02 -11.89
CA TRP A 34 6.88 21.67 -11.85
C TRP A 34 6.79 21.06 -13.24
N THR A 35 7.92 20.58 -13.76
CA THR A 35 8.00 19.93 -15.08
C THR A 35 6.89 18.90 -15.28
N ILE A 36 6.35 18.81 -16.47
CA ILE A 36 5.33 17.87 -16.90
C ILE A 36 5.97 16.90 -17.90
N PRO A 37 6.59 15.81 -17.40
CA PRO A 37 7.43 14.92 -18.22
C PRO A 37 6.66 14.24 -19.36
N GLU A 38 5.37 13.95 -19.15
CA GLU A 38 4.52 13.24 -20.11
C GLU A 38 4.32 14.03 -21.42
N ARG A 39 4.64 15.33 -21.39
CA ARG A 39 4.53 16.27 -22.53
C ARG A 39 5.81 17.04 -22.76
N GLU A 40 6.87 16.71 -22.06
CA GLU A 40 8.16 17.41 -22.10
C GLU A 40 8.05 18.94 -21.87
N ILE A 41 7.06 19.37 -21.07
CA ILE A 41 6.87 20.79 -20.74
C ILE A 41 7.70 21.12 -19.52
N SER A 42 8.75 21.90 -19.74
CA SER A 42 9.65 22.35 -18.66
C SER A 42 8.97 23.34 -17.72
N ASP A 43 9.39 23.33 -16.48
CA ASP A 43 9.09 24.41 -15.54
C ASP A 43 9.68 25.76 -16.05
N GLY A 44 9.03 26.87 -15.65
CA GLY A 44 9.31 28.18 -16.22
C GLY A 44 8.53 28.48 -17.52
N THR A 45 8.00 27.46 -18.21
CA THR A 45 7.18 27.67 -19.43
C THR A 45 5.88 28.42 -19.10
N VAL A 46 5.52 29.39 -19.96
CA VAL A 46 4.23 30.11 -19.86
C VAL A 46 3.21 29.44 -20.75
N VAL A 47 2.11 29.00 -20.16
CA VAL A 47 1.02 28.28 -20.86
C VAL A 47 -0.30 29.06 -20.78
N ASP A 48 -1.13 28.90 -21.79
CA ASP A 48 -2.49 29.44 -21.81
C ASP A 48 -3.42 28.51 -21.01
N VAL A 49 -4.24 29.10 -20.12
CA VAL A 49 -5.18 28.37 -19.27
C VAL A 49 -6.61 28.66 -19.73
N TYR A 50 -7.36 27.60 -19.98
CA TYR A 50 -8.75 27.67 -20.46
C TYR A 50 -9.77 27.47 -19.35
N LEU A 51 -9.46 26.56 -18.40
CA LEU A 51 -10.39 26.21 -17.32
C LEU A 51 -9.65 25.98 -16.00
N LYS A 52 -10.29 26.38 -14.90
CA LYS A 52 -9.89 26.00 -13.52
C LYS A 52 -11.00 25.17 -12.88
N SER A 53 -10.72 23.92 -12.58
CA SER A 53 -11.62 23.06 -11.81
C SER A 53 -11.22 23.03 -10.34
N ASN A 54 -12.06 23.63 -9.48
CA ASN A 54 -11.86 23.56 -8.03
C ASN A 54 -12.28 22.22 -7.43
N ILE A 55 -13.12 21.46 -8.16
CA ILE A 55 -13.56 20.12 -7.75
C ILE A 55 -12.47 19.10 -8.05
N ALA A 56 -12.00 19.02 -9.31
CA ALA A 56 -10.94 18.13 -9.72
C ALA A 56 -9.55 18.58 -9.26
N LYS A 57 -9.41 19.85 -8.79
CA LYS A 57 -8.12 20.47 -8.42
C LYS A 57 -7.14 20.53 -9.60
N THR A 58 -7.65 20.84 -10.79
CA THR A 58 -6.87 20.88 -12.04
C THR A 58 -7.09 22.19 -12.81
N TYR A 59 -6.12 22.50 -13.68
CA TYR A 59 -6.24 23.44 -14.79
C TYR A 59 -6.32 22.66 -16.11
N VAL A 60 -7.08 23.17 -17.09
CA VAL A 60 -6.96 22.78 -18.49
C VAL A 60 -6.11 23.81 -19.19
N ILE A 61 -5.00 23.40 -19.78
CA ILE A 61 -4.02 24.24 -20.47
C ILE A 61 -3.87 23.82 -21.93
N ALA A 62 -3.33 24.70 -22.76
CA ALA A 62 -2.81 24.32 -24.08
C ALA A 62 -1.39 23.79 -23.92
N ASP A 63 -1.11 22.65 -24.51
CA ASP A 63 0.25 22.20 -24.78
C ASP A 63 0.94 23.24 -25.67
N PRO A 64 2.09 23.81 -25.26
CA PRO A 64 2.73 24.89 -26.01
C PRO A 64 3.30 24.47 -27.36
N VAL A 65 3.45 23.15 -27.63
CA VAL A 65 4.00 22.60 -28.87
C VAL A 65 2.89 22.11 -29.79
N THR A 66 1.96 21.30 -29.27
CA THR A 66 0.92 20.66 -30.07
C THR A 66 -0.36 21.46 -30.12
N GLY A 67 -0.61 22.35 -29.16
CA GLY A 67 -1.86 23.09 -29.00
C GLY A 67 -3.01 22.25 -28.43
N GLU A 68 -2.78 20.97 -28.10
CA GLU A 68 -3.79 20.10 -27.50
C GLU A 68 -4.12 20.52 -26.06
N GLU A 69 -5.36 20.30 -25.66
CA GLU A 69 -5.75 20.53 -24.27
C GLU A 69 -5.21 19.45 -23.35
N LEU A 70 -4.62 19.86 -22.23
CA LEU A 70 -4.04 19.01 -21.21
C LEU A 70 -4.56 19.38 -19.82
N GLU A 71 -5.00 18.41 -19.07
CA GLU A 71 -5.42 18.57 -17.69
C GLU A 71 -4.22 18.42 -16.74
N VAL A 72 -3.95 19.46 -15.91
CA VAL A 72 -2.78 19.52 -15.03
C VAL A 72 -3.20 19.91 -13.62
N PRO A 73 -2.67 19.26 -12.56
CA PRO A 73 -2.95 19.62 -11.17
C PRO A 73 -2.67 21.11 -10.87
N LEU A 74 -3.54 21.75 -10.06
CA LEU A 74 -3.43 23.20 -9.77
C LEU A 74 -2.04 23.59 -9.23
N TRP A 75 -1.44 22.74 -8.40
CA TRP A 75 -0.17 23.02 -7.75
C TRP A 75 1.04 23.01 -8.70
N LYS A 76 0.92 22.39 -9.88
CA LYS A 76 1.99 22.40 -10.88
C LYS A 76 2.10 23.72 -11.64
N LEU A 77 1.13 24.61 -11.47
CA LEU A 77 1.06 25.87 -12.17
C LEU A 77 0.91 27.06 -11.20
N SER A 78 1.39 28.22 -11.59
CA SER A 78 1.03 29.47 -10.93
C SER A 78 -0.44 29.82 -11.16
N ASP A 79 -1.01 30.68 -10.32
CA ASP A 79 -2.35 31.20 -10.60
C ASP A 79 -2.41 31.93 -11.95
N PRO A 80 -3.48 31.72 -12.76
CA PRO A 80 -3.66 32.39 -14.03
C PRO A 80 -3.63 33.92 -13.89
N SER A 81 -2.90 34.57 -14.76
CA SER A 81 -2.71 36.03 -14.72
C SER A 81 -2.59 36.63 -16.13
N SER A 82 -2.42 37.96 -16.23
CA SER A 82 -2.15 38.62 -17.49
C SER A 82 -0.82 38.15 -18.11
N LYS A 83 -0.70 38.23 -19.43
CA LYS A 83 0.48 37.79 -20.18
C LYS A 83 1.78 38.49 -19.65
N SER A 84 1.73 39.76 -19.32
CA SER A 84 2.90 40.49 -18.83
C SER A 84 3.26 40.05 -17.39
N LYS A 85 2.27 39.75 -16.55
CA LYS A 85 2.51 39.25 -15.19
C LYS A 85 3.08 37.82 -15.22
N ALA A 86 2.56 36.95 -16.04
CA ALA A 86 3.06 35.60 -16.22
C ALA A 86 4.50 35.58 -16.75
N LYS A 87 4.82 36.42 -17.76
CA LYS A 87 6.20 36.57 -18.26
C LYS A 87 7.17 37.08 -17.21
N ARG A 88 6.77 38.06 -16.38
CA ARG A 88 7.61 38.58 -15.29
C ARG A 88 7.86 37.52 -14.22
N LEU A 89 6.84 36.70 -13.89
CA LEU A 89 6.96 35.60 -12.96
C LEU A 89 7.88 34.52 -13.52
N ALA A 90 7.72 34.12 -14.81
CA ALA A 90 8.62 33.19 -15.47
C ALA A 90 10.08 33.69 -15.46
N ALA A 91 10.29 34.96 -15.70
CA ALA A 91 11.64 35.57 -15.63
C ALA A 91 12.28 35.47 -14.22
N GLN A 92 11.47 35.58 -13.16
CA GLN A 92 11.93 35.36 -11.78
C GLN A 92 12.43 33.95 -11.52
N TYR A 93 11.80 32.96 -12.16
CA TYR A 93 12.15 31.53 -12.01
C TYR A 93 13.22 31.06 -13.00
N ASN A 94 13.61 31.88 -13.98
CA ASN A 94 14.46 31.45 -15.09
C ASN A 94 15.84 30.96 -14.65
N GLU A 95 16.43 31.56 -13.62
CA GLU A 95 17.72 31.14 -13.06
C GLU A 95 17.67 29.74 -12.47
N TYR A 96 16.48 29.31 -11.99
CA TYR A 96 16.24 28.03 -11.34
C TYR A 96 15.37 27.09 -12.21
N SER A 97 15.23 27.42 -13.50
CA SER A 97 14.52 26.52 -14.44
C SER A 97 15.24 25.19 -14.55
N GLY A 98 14.50 24.08 -14.48
CA GLY A 98 15.05 22.74 -14.42
C GLY A 98 15.76 22.38 -13.12
N MET A 99 15.87 23.29 -12.14
CA MET A 99 16.60 23.04 -10.88
C MET A 99 15.70 22.39 -9.84
N TYR A 100 16.14 21.24 -9.36
CA TYR A 100 15.52 20.47 -8.30
C TYR A 100 16.51 20.25 -7.15
N ALA A 101 16.03 19.77 -6.02
CA ALA A 101 16.89 19.41 -4.90
C ALA A 101 16.47 18.06 -4.32
N CYS A 102 17.46 17.28 -3.91
CA CYS A 102 17.29 16.07 -3.12
C CYS A 102 17.58 16.37 -1.66
N CYS A 103 16.69 15.98 -0.77
CA CYS A 103 16.86 16.14 0.68
C CYS A 103 17.86 15.12 1.21
N LEU A 104 18.93 15.57 1.90
CA LEU A 104 20.02 14.72 2.38
C LEU A 104 19.75 14.10 3.76
N MET A 105 18.73 14.58 4.50
CA MET A 105 18.42 14.10 5.85
C MET A 105 16.91 14.00 6.10
N ASP A 106 16.51 13.12 7.00
CA ASP A 106 15.13 13.07 7.45
C ASP A 106 14.74 14.25 8.33
N GLY A 107 13.53 14.72 8.14
CA GLY A 107 12.95 15.74 9.00
C GLY A 107 13.33 17.16 8.68
N LEU A 108 13.96 17.45 7.54
CA LEU A 108 14.30 18.80 7.11
C LEU A 108 13.01 19.64 6.93
N PRO A 109 12.85 20.77 7.63
CA PRO A 109 11.61 21.53 7.62
C PRO A 109 11.49 22.43 6.38
N ILE A 110 10.29 22.45 5.78
CA ILE A 110 9.84 23.54 4.93
C ILE A 110 9.05 24.50 5.81
N ARG A 111 9.35 25.79 5.75
CA ARG A 111 8.79 26.83 6.60
C ARG A 111 7.96 27.84 5.81
N ALA A 112 7.02 28.48 6.49
CA ALA A 112 6.18 29.51 5.86
C ALA A 112 6.97 30.78 5.45
N GLU A 113 8.04 31.08 6.16
CA GLU A 113 8.91 32.26 5.93
C GLU A 113 10.38 31.80 6.01
N PRO A 114 11.31 32.55 5.36
CA PRO A 114 12.73 32.19 5.34
C PRO A 114 13.44 32.58 6.67
N LYS A 115 12.98 31.99 7.77
CA LYS A 115 13.55 32.14 9.11
C LYS A 115 13.33 30.88 9.97
N ASN A 116 14.27 30.60 10.88
CA ASN A 116 14.24 29.37 11.68
C ASN A 116 13.03 29.25 12.60
N GLY A 117 12.58 30.35 13.18
CA GLY A 117 11.41 30.40 14.06
C GLY A 117 10.05 30.36 13.34
N ALA A 118 10.01 30.44 12.00
CA ALA A 118 8.76 30.43 11.25
C ALA A 118 8.01 29.08 11.35
N LYS A 119 6.68 29.15 11.18
CA LYS A 119 5.82 27.97 11.18
C LYS A 119 6.31 26.93 10.16
N GLN A 120 6.51 25.70 10.61
CA GLN A 120 6.78 24.57 9.74
C GLN A 120 5.50 24.19 8.99
N VAL A 121 5.57 24.14 7.65
CA VAL A 121 4.44 23.77 6.78
C VAL A 121 4.56 22.34 6.27
N TYR A 122 5.80 21.82 6.19
CA TYR A 122 6.07 20.44 5.76
C TYR A 122 7.37 19.95 6.40
N ARG A 123 7.58 18.64 6.38
CA ARG A 123 8.81 17.98 6.83
C ARG A 123 9.25 16.99 5.76
N LEU A 124 10.38 17.30 5.13
CA LEU A 124 10.99 16.49 4.09
C LEU A 124 11.55 15.18 4.66
N ARG A 125 11.49 14.15 3.86
CA ARG A 125 12.15 12.87 4.12
C ARG A 125 13.50 12.83 3.41
N LYS A 126 14.43 12.03 3.90
CA LYS A 126 15.68 11.77 3.19
C LYS A 126 15.37 11.24 1.79
N ASN A 127 16.11 11.73 0.80
CA ASN A 127 15.97 11.45 -0.62
C ASN A 127 14.65 11.92 -1.26
N GLU A 128 13.85 12.75 -0.56
CA GLU A 128 12.70 13.41 -1.17
C GLU A 128 13.15 14.48 -2.15
N ILE A 129 12.59 14.46 -3.36
CA ILE A 129 12.89 15.46 -4.39
C ILE A 129 11.87 16.58 -4.33
N ILE A 130 12.38 17.82 -4.35
CA ILE A 130 11.59 19.04 -4.37
C ILE A 130 12.05 19.93 -5.52
N LYS A 131 11.14 20.74 -6.05
CA LYS A 131 11.45 21.79 -7.02
C LYS A 131 12.01 23.02 -6.29
N VAL A 132 13.11 23.57 -6.76
CA VAL A 132 13.61 24.86 -6.34
C VAL A 132 13.04 25.94 -7.27
N LEU A 133 12.30 26.88 -6.70
CA LEU A 133 11.67 27.97 -7.47
C LEU A 133 12.61 29.17 -7.63
N TYR A 134 13.19 29.61 -6.52
CA TYR A 134 14.18 30.72 -6.50
C TYR A 134 14.86 30.82 -5.13
N LYS A 135 15.98 31.52 -5.09
CA LYS A 135 16.67 31.90 -3.86
C LYS A 135 16.08 33.19 -3.31
N GLY A 136 15.84 33.23 -2.02
CA GLY A 136 15.36 34.43 -1.32
C GLY A 136 16.29 34.92 -0.24
N GLU A 137 16.04 36.14 0.22
CA GLU A 137 16.70 36.71 1.41
C GLU A 137 15.99 36.17 2.67
N GLY A 138 16.75 35.89 3.72
CA GLY A 138 16.19 35.36 4.97
C GLY A 138 17.14 35.45 6.15
N GLU A 139 16.72 34.91 7.27
CA GLU A 139 17.50 34.91 8.52
C GLU A 139 18.81 34.13 8.34
N THR A 140 19.93 34.70 8.79
CA THR A 140 21.20 33.98 8.85
C THR A 140 21.13 32.92 9.95
N LEU A 141 21.22 31.62 9.56
CA LEU A 141 21.25 30.52 10.53
C LEU A 141 22.64 30.38 11.15
N THR A 142 22.69 30.11 12.43
CA THR A 142 23.95 29.91 13.16
C THR A 142 23.95 28.58 13.93
N SER A 143 25.11 27.97 14.05
CA SER A 143 25.36 26.83 14.92
C SER A 143 26.60 27.07 15.76
N GLY A 144 26.50 26.99 17.09
CA GLY A 144 27.59 27.29 18.00
C GLY A 144 28.12 28.74 17.83
N GLY A 145 27.26 29.69 17.44
CA GLY A 145 27.61 31.10 17.22
C GLY A 145 28.30 31.41 15.89
N LYS A 146 28.46 30.41 15.00
CA LYS A 146 29.01 30.57 13.65
C LYS A 146 27.90 30.49 12.61
N PRO A 147 27.90 31.38 11.57
CA PRO A 147 26.96 31.27 10.46
C PRO A 147 27.08 29.92 9.78
N LEU A 148 25.93 29.32 9.44
CA LEU A 148 25.87 28.13 8.60
C LEU A 148 25.94 28.54 7.14
N GLU A 149 26.71 27.78 6.36
CA GLU A 149 26.74 27.93 4.90
C GLU A 149 25.46 27.45 4.28
N GLY A 150 24.82 28.28 3.47
CA GLY A 150 23.57 27.93 2.77
C GLY A 150 22.68 29.14 2.56
N ASP A 151 21.67 28.93 1.76
CA ASP A 151 20.71 29.92 1.32
C ASP A 151 19.27 29.49 1.60
N TRP A 152 18.38 30.47 1.77
CA TRP A 152 16.96 30.18 1.80
C TRP A 152 16.43 30.00 0.37
N MET A 153 15.89 28.79 0.08
CA MET A 153 15.30 28.44 -1.19
C MET A 153 13.78 28.40 -1.06
N SER A 154 13.08 29.09 -1.93
CA SER A 154 11.65 28.86 -2.13
C SER A 154 11.48 27.56 -2.87
N VAL A 155 10.70 26.64 -2.30
CA VAL A 155 10.58 25.26 -2.79
C VAL A 155 9.14 24.80 -2.91
N LEU A 156 8.92 23.78 -3.74
CA LEU A 156 7.63 23.15 -3.97
C LEU A 156 7.84 21.62 -3.91
N THR A 157 7.01 20.93 -3.13
CA THR A 157 7.02 19.47 -3.05
C THR A 157 6.22 18.82 -4.18
N SER A 158 6.42 17.53 -4.43
CA SER A 158 5.64 16.73 -5.39
C SER A 158 4.16 16.57 -5.00
N THR A 159 3.77 17.02 -3.81
CA THR A 159 2.38 17.04 -3.32
C THR A 159 1.76 18.43 -3.33
N GLY A 160 2.50 19.44 -3.84
CA GLY A 160 2.00 20.80 -3.97
C GLY A 160 2.16 21.69 -2.73
N VAL A 161 2.92 21.25 -1.73
CA VAL A 161 3.25 22.11 -0.58
C VAL A 161 4.40 23.05 -0.96
N SER A 162 4.22 24.35 -0.79
CA SER A 162 5.25 25.36 -1.04
C SER A 162 5.71 26.03 0.25
N GLY A 163 6.93 26.52 0.26
CA GLY A 163 7.52 27.26 1.39
C GLY A 163 9.01 27.43 1.24
N TRP A 164 9.69 27.63 2.36
CA TRP A 164 11.12 27.96 2.42
C TRP A 164 11.91 26.86 3.09
N CYS A 165 12.96 26.40 2.43
CA CYS A 165 13.90 25.43 2.95
C CYS A 165 15.33 26.00 2.91
N PHE A 166 16.11 25.77 3.98
CA PHE A 166 17.51 26.19 4.00
C PHE A 166 18.36 25.13 3.27
N SER A 167 19.24 25.57 2.36
CA SER A 167 19.89 24.69 1.39
C SER A 167 21.00 23.81 1.95
N LEU A 168 21.47 24.00 3.19
CA LEU A 168 22.60 23.25 3.77
C LEU A 168 22.48 21.72 3.61
N ASN A 169 21.27 21.19 3.73
CA ASN A 169 20.99 19.75 3.61
C ASN A 169 20.17 19.44 2.35
N LEU A 170 20.36 20.22 1.30
CA LEU A 170 19.80 20.01 -0.02
C LEU A 170 20.92 19.78 -1.03
N HIS A 171 20.81 18.75 -1.82
CA HIS A 171 21.68 18.55 -2.99
C HIS A 171 20.94 19.02 -4.25
N LEU A 172 21.44 20.09 -4.86
CA LEU A 172 20.84 20.69 -6.07
C LEU A 172 21.27 19.90 -7.32
N PHE A 173 20.32 19.70 -8.23
CA PHE A 173 20.55 19.04 -9.51
C PHE A 173 19.62 19.55 -10.60
N THR A 174 19.95 19.26 -11.86
CA THR A 174 19.11 19.64 -13.00
C THR A 174 18.33 18.46 -13.51
N MET A 175 17.02 18.66 -13.72
CA MET A 175 16.10 17.70 -14.34
C MET A 175 15.79 18.13 -15.78
N ALA A 176 15.88 17.21 -16.73
CA ALA A 176 15.53 17.46 -18.11
C ALA A 176 13.99 17.57 -18.32
N PRO A 177 13.52 18.12 -19.47
CA PRO A 177 12.09 18.29 -19.74
C PRO A 177 11.28 16.97 -19.74
N ASP A 178 11.90 15.87 -20.11
CA ASP A 178 11.34 14.50 -20.08
C ASP A 178 11.30 13.89 -18.65
N GLY A 179 11.72 14.65 -17.62
CA GLY A 179 11.78 14.22 -16.23
C GLY A 179 13.02 13.41 -15.88
N THR A 180 13.93 13.19 -16.82
CA THR A 180 15.19 12.49 -16.54
C THR A 180 16.20 13.41 -15.85
N TYR A 181 17.03 12.84 -15.00
CA TYR A 181 18.13 13.54 -14.32
C TYR A 181 19.26 12.58 -14.05
N ASN A 182 20.49 13.11 -13.99
CA ASN A 182 21.65 12.30 -13.64
C ASN A 182 21.67 12.04 -12.14
N ILE A 183 21.30 10.83 -11.76
CA ILE A 183 21.20 10.42 -10.36
C ILE A 183 22.57 10.38 -9.66
N GLU A 184 23.65 10.11 -10.39
CA GLU A 184 25.01 10.12 -9.85
C GLU A 184 25.41 11.51 -9.38
N SER A 185 24.98 12.55 -10.10
CA SER A 185 25.17 13.94 -9.67
C SER A 185 24.28 14.31 -8.47
N VAL A 186 23.17 13.61 -8.26
CA VAL A 186 22.19 13.89 -7.20
C VAL A 186 22.62 13.33 -5.85
N ILE A 187 23.24 12.17 -5.81
CA ILE A 187 23.56 11.48 -4.55
C ILE A 187 25.06 11.59 -4.19
N GLY A 188 25.90 12.14 -5.08
CA GLY A 188 27.32 12.40 -4.79
C GLY A 188 28.15 11.11 -4.66
N VAL A 189 27.76 10.03 -5.32
CA VAL A 189 28.48 8.76 -5.28
C VAL A 189 28.91 8.40 -6.69
N ALA A 190 30.22 8.48 -6.92
CA ALA A 190 30.85 7.76 -8.03
C ALA A 190 30.40 6.29 -7.99
N SER A 191 29.94 5.81 -9.11
CA SER A 191 29.59 4.43 -9.46
C SER A 191 30.14 3.36 -8.50
N LYS A 192 29.42 3.07 -7.44
CA LYS A 192 29.33 1.75 -6.85
C LYS A 192 27.91 1.29 -7.07
N SER A 193 27.76 -0.01 -7.34
CA SER A 193 26.51 -0.75 -7.42
C SER A 193 25.36 -0.05 -6.67
N ASP A 194 24.16 -0.06 -7.20
CA ASP A 194 22.98 0.46 -6.47
C ASP A 194 22.78 -0.45 -5.25
N ASP A 195 23.49 -0.12 -4.14
CA ASP A 195 23.50 -0.91 -2.90
C ASP A 195 22.09 -1.18 -2.41
N ILE A 196 21.15 -0.25 -2.67
CA ILE A 196 19.73 -0.45 -2.37
C ILE A 196 19.14 -1.55 -3.25
N LEU A 197 19.43 -1.53 -4.55
CA LEU A 197 18.94 -2.54 -5.46
C LEU A 197 19.56 -3.90 -5.16
N GLU A 198 20.86 -3.97 -4.93
CA GLU A 198 21.56 -5.23 -4.58
C GLU A 198 20.99 -5.86 -3.31
N ASN A 199 20.83 -5.07 -2.24
CA ASN A 199 20.24 -5.54 -1.00
C ASN A 199 18.80 -6.04 -1.21
N VAL A 200 18.01 -5.32 -2.01
CA VAL A 200 16.63 -5.71 -2.28
C VAL A 200 16.55 -6.97 -3.15
N LEU A 201 17.43 -7.10 -4.15
CA LEU A 201 17.43 -8.26 -5.03
C LEU A 201 17.90 -9.54 -4.33
N SER A 202 18.74 -9.43 -3.31
CA SER A 202 19.26 -10.56 -2.54
C SER A 202 18.35 -10.98 -1.36
N ALA A 203 17.39 -10.12 -0.96
CA ALA A 203 16.55 -10.39 0.17
C ALA A 203 15.36 -11.31 -0.17
N ARG A 204 14.93 -12.10 0.80
CA ARG A 204 13.65 -12.82 0.74
C ARG A 204 12.53 -11.92 1.25
N TRP A 205 11.47 -11.76 0.45
CA TRP A 205 10.37 -10.87 0.73
C TRP A 205 9.09 -11.66 1.01
N TYR A 206 8.51 -11.46 2.19
CA TYR A 206 7.28 -12.09 2.63
C TYR A 206 6.10 -11.10 2.61
N PRO A 207 4.84 -11.57 2.53
CA PRO A 207 3.68 -10.68 2.66
C PRO A 207 3.73 -9.89 3.97
N ASP A 208 3.33 -8.63 3.96
CA ASP A 208 3.43 -7.71 5.12
C ASP A 208 2.61 -8.18 6.33
N TYR A 209 1.55 -8.95 6.12
CA TYR A 209 0.76 -9.51 7.21
C TYR A 209 1.51 -10.59 8.03
N TYR A 210 2.60 -11.18 7.52
CA TYR A 210 3.45 -12.06 8.31
C TYR A 210 4.04 -11.34 9.52
N ALA A 211 4.57 -10.11 9.32
CA ALA A 211 5.08 -9.31 10.42
C ALA A 211 4.00 -9.00 11.47
N THR A 212 2.74 -8.81 11.03
CA THR A 212 1.61 -8.59 11.93
C THR A 212 1.27 -9.85 12.73
N MET A 213 1.21 -11.02 12.07
CA MET A 213 0.96 -12.29 12.73
C MET A 213 2.04 -12.63 13.77
N ILE A 214 3.31 -12.44 13.41
CA ILE A 214 4.46 -12.69 14.29
C ILE A 214 4.43 -11.73 15.49
N LYS A 215 4.27 -10.44 15.25
CA LYS A 215 4.22 -9.42 16.30
C LYS A 215 3.09 -9.66 17.30
N ASN A 216 1.95 -10.16 16.84
CA ASN A 216 0.79 -10.41 17.68
C ASN A 216 0.78 -11.82 18.29
N GLU A 217 1.73 -12.67 17.93
CA GLU A 217 1.78 -14.10 18.30
C GLU A 217 0.49 -14.84 17.90
N GLN A 218 -0.09 -14.45 16.74
CA GLN A 218 -1.35 -14.98 16.21
C GLN A 218 -1.13 -15.56 14.81
N ILE A 219 -0.48 -16.70 14.74
CA ILE A 219 -0.11 -17.33 13.49
C ILE A 219 -1.29 -18.09 12.88
N ARG A 220 -1.70 -17.69 11.70
CA ARG A 220 -2.76 -18.32 10.92
C ARG A 220 -2.13 -19.12 9.79
N LEU A 221 -2.01 -20.43 9.97
CA LEU A 221 -1.32 -21.33 9.03
C LEU A 221 -1.97 -21.36 7.64
N GLU A 222 -3.26 -21.07 7.54
CA GLU A 222 -3.97 -20.96 6.25
C GLU A 222 -3.48 -19.80 5.38
N TYR A 223 -2.75 -18.83 5.96
CA TYR A 223 -2.19 -17.65 5.29
C TYR A 223 -0.66 -17.61 5.34
N MET A 224 -0.01 -18.57 5.99
CA MET A 224 1.44 -18.61 6.15
C MET A 224 2.03 -19.86 5.51
N ASP A 225 2.74 -19.68 4.43
CA ASP A 225 3.45 -20.72 3.68
C ASP A 225 4.85 -20.21 3.31
N PRO A 226 5.93 -21.01 3.44
CA PRO A 226 7.27 -20.57 3.09
C PRO A 226 7.43 -20.14 1.63
N SER A 227 6.56 -20.63 0.74
CA SER A 227 6.56 -20.25 -0.68
C SER A 227 5.91 -18.90 -0.96
N TYR A 228 5.11 -18.36 -0.02
CA TYR A 228 4.47 -17.07 -0.23
C TYR A 228 5.47 -15.92 -0.12
N GLY A 229 5.30 -14.94 -0.99
CA GLY A 229 6.13 -13.76 -1.00
C GLY A 229 6.36 -13.18 -2.39
N PHE A 230 7.41 -12.40 -2.46
CA PHE A 230 7.91 -11.79 -3.67
C PHE A 230 9.35 -12.26 -3.88
N ASP A 231 9.56 -13.06 -4.92
CA ASP A 231 10.89 -13.41 -5.40
C ASP A 231 11.28 -12.45 -6.51
N THR A 232 12.38 -11.77 -6.31
CA THR A 232 12.92 -10.80 -7.27
C THR A 232 13.42 -11.42 -8.55
N GLY A 233 13.65 -12.73 -8.56
CA GLY A 233 14.18 -13.47 -9.71
C GLY A 233 15.64 -13.13 -10.04
N ALA A 234 16.38 -12.54 -9.09
CA ALA A 234 17.77 -12.12 -9.35
C ALA A 234 18.69 -13.27 -9.80
N GLU A 235 18.45 -14.48 -9.30
CA GLU A 235 19.21 -15.68 -9.66
C GLU A 235 18.62 -16.42 -10.87
N THR A 236 17.30 -16.37 -11.03
CA THR A 236 16.57 -17.19 -12.01
C THR A 236 16.21 -16.45 -13.30
N GLY A 237 16.23 -15.11 -13.30
CA GLY A 237 15.71 -14.26 -14.38
C GLY A 237 14.17 -14.26 -14.47
N THR A 238 13.47 -14.83 -13.48
CA THR A 238 12.02 -14.91 -13.43
C THR A 238 11.53 -14.36 -12.09
N ILE A 239 10.83 -13.26 -12.14
CA ILE A 239 10.17 -12.64 -10.97
C ILE A 239 8.94 -13.45 -10.61
N ALA A 240 8.70 -13.68 -9.31
CA ALA A 240 7.51 -14.36 -8.84
C ALA A 240 6.81 -13.60 -7.70
N ILE A 241 5.49 -13.57 -7.73
CA ILE A 241 4.64 -13.03 -6.67
C ILE A 241 3.62 -14.12 -6.30
N LYS A 242 3.74 -14.66 -5.10
CA LYS A 242 2.85 -15.72 -4.62
C LYS A 242 2.23 -15.35 -3.29
N ILE A 243 0.93 -15.32 -3.24
CA ILE A 243 0.11 -15.11 -2.04
C ILE A 243 -1.15 -15.99 -2.15
N PRO A 244 -1.95 -16.22 -1.11
CA PRO A 244 -3.10 -17.15 -1.15
C PRO A 244 -4.06 -16.95 -2.32
N THR A 245 -4.18 -15.73 -2.84
CA THR A 245 -5.12 -15.36 -3.91
C THR A 245 -4.45 -15.07 -5.25
N LEU A 246 -3.13 -15.26 -5.36
CA LEU A 246 -2.36 -14.85 -6.53
C LEU A 246 -1.10 -15.71 -6.67
N ASP A 247 -0.85 -16.16 -7.90
CA ASP A 247 0.41 -16.82 -8.30
C ASP A 247 0.79 -16.28 -9.68
N VAL A 248 1.82 -15.41 -9.71
CA VAL A 248 2.28 -14.74 -10.94
C VAL A 248 3.77 -14.97 -11.09
N GLU A 249 4.17 -15.45 -12.26
CA GLU A 249 5.55 -15.55 -12.67
C GLU A 249 5.78 -14.82 -14.00
N ALA A 250 6.87 -14.08 -14.12
CA ALA A 250 7.22 -13.37 -15.35
C ALA A 250 8.73 -13.33 -15.57
N PRO A 251 9.23 -13.79 -16.71
CA PRO A 251 10.63 -13.59 -17.07
C PRO A 251 10.90 -12.11 -17.34
N PHE A 252 12.10 -11.64 -17.01
CA PHE A 252 12.50 -10.25 -17.23
C PHE A 252 13.94 -10.13 -17.75
N GLY A 253 14.20 -9.08 -18.55
CA GLY A 253 15.50 -8.84 -19.19
C GLY A 253 16.47 -7.99 -18.37
N GLY A 254 16.14 -7.65 -17.13
CA GLY A 254 16.93 -6.83 -16.23
C GLY A 254 16.09 -5.85 -15.43
N VAL A 255 16.73 -5.12 -14.50
CA VAL A 255 16.04 -4.14 -13.64
C VAL A 255 16.56 -2.75 -13.95
N THR A 256 15.65 -1.83 -14.26
CA THR A 256 15.97 -0.43 -14.56
C THR A 256 15.41 0.47 -13.48
N LYS A 257 16.24 1.38 -12.97
CA LYS A 257 15.78 2.42 -12.04
C LYS A 257 15.00 3.47 -12.83
N SER A 258 13.70 3.57 -12.57
CA SER A 258 12.82 4.55 -13.23
C SER A 258 12.73 5.86 -12.47
N GLN A 259 12.84 5.80 -11.14
CA GLN A 259 12.85 6.96 -10.23
C GLN A 259 13.66 6.62 -8.98
N ASN A 260 13.83 7.60 -8.07
CA ASN A 260 14.48 7.30 -6.80
C ASN A 260 13.70 6.19 -6.05
N ARG A 261 14.38 5.09 -5.73
CA ARG A 261 13.82 3.90 -5.07
C ARG A 261 12.67 3.21 -5.83
N VAL A 262 12.46 3.52 -7.11
CA VAL A 262 11.48 2.85 -7.95
C VAL A 262 12.20 2.12 -9.07
N TYR A 263 11.99 0.83 -9.16
CA TYR A 263 12.66 -0.07 -10.10
C TYR A 263 11.61 -0.75 -10.97
N LYS A 264 11.89 -0.81 -12.26
CA LYS A 264 11.05 -1.51 -13.24
C LYS A 264 11.77 -2.79 -13.67
N PHE A 265 11.07 -3.91 -13.65
CA PHE A 265 11.54 -5.16 -14.26
C PHE A 265 11.23 -5.10 -15.75
N ASN A 266 12.30 -5.06 -16.58
CA ASN A 266 12.19 -4.89 -18.02
C ASN A 266 11.41 -6.06 -18.63
N ASP A 267 10.71 -5.78 -19.72
CA ASP A 267 9.85 -6.74 -20.42
C ASP A 267 8.63 -7.22 -19.60
N THR A 268 8.36 -6.58 -18.44
CA THR A 268 7.18 -6.82 -17.61
C THR A 268 6.43 -5.52 -17.31
N GLN A 269 5.23 -5.66 -16.74
CA GLN A 269 4.48 -4.54 -16.16
C GLN A 269 4.69 -4.42 -14.65
N ILE A 270 5.73 -5.08 -14.11
CA ILE A 270 6.01 -5.11 -12.67
C ILE A 270 6.97 -3.98 -12.32
N THR A 271 6.59 -3.22 -11.29
CA THR A 271 7.43 -2.18 -10.69
C THR A 271 7.53 -2.39 -9.19
N MET A 272 8.72 -2.14 -8.66
CA MET A 272 9.01 -2.25 -7.24
C MET A 272 9.40 -0.88 -6.69
N THR A 273 8.77 -0.48 -5.60
CA THR A 273 9.11 0.73 -4.84
C THR A 273 9.69 0.34 -3.49
N VAL A 274 10.94 0.71 -3.23
CA VAL A 274 11.61 0.46 -1.94
C VAL A 274 11.21 1.55 -0.95
N ARG A 275 10.45 1.19 0.07
CA ARG A 275 10.02 2.11 1.14
C ARG A 275 11.13 2.37 2.15
N ASN A 276 11.73 1.29 2.63
CA ASN A 276 12.88 1.26 3.53
C ASN A 276 13.65 -0.05 3.33
N GLU A 277 14.63 -0.34 4.18
CA GLU A 277 15.47 -1.54 4.08
C GLU A 277 14.68 -2.85 4.22
N ASN A 278 13.54 -2.81 4.92
CA ASN A 278 12.72 -3.99 5.24
C ASN A 278 11.33 -3.97 4.59
N THR A 279 11.06 -3.06 3.65
CA THR A 279 9.72 -2.93 3.06
C THR A 279 9.78 -2.51 1.60
N VAL A 280 9.15 -3.29 0.74
CA VAL A 280 8.94 -2.97 -0.67
C VAL A 280 7.46 -3.02 -1.03
N VAL A 281 7.08 -2.20 -2.00
CA VAL A 281 5.74 -2.23 -2.61
C VAL A 281 5.89 -2.65 -4.05
N VAL A 282 5.29 -3.77 -4.40
CA VAL A 282 5.30 -4.30 -5.76
C VAL A 282 3.97 -3.99 -6.42
N ARG A 283 4.03 -3.38 -7.60
CA ARG A 283 2.87 -3.07 -8.44
C ARG A 283 2.94 -3.89 -9.71
N TYR A 284 1.81 -4.42 -10.11
CA TYR A 284 1.63 -5.18 -11.34
C TYR A 284 0.21 -4.98 -11.86
N VAL A 285 -0.09 -5.53 -13.00
CA VAL A 285 -1.42 -5.46 -13.62
C VAL A 285 -1.98 -6.88 -13.64
N ASP A 286 -3.23 -7.04 -13.20
CA ASP A 286 -3.92 -8.34 -13.24
C ASP A 286 -4.37 -8.69 -14.67
N ASP A 287 -4.94 -9.88 -14.83
CA ASP A 287 -5.41 -10.38 -16.13
C ASP A 287 -6.55 -9.52 -16.74
N GLU A 288 -7.21 -8.70 -15.92
CA GLU A 288 -8.27 -7.77 -16.36
C GLU A 288 -7.71 -6.35 -16.64
N GLY A 289 -6.40 -6.16 -16.56
CA GLY A 289 -5.74 -4.89 -16.81
C GLY A 289 -5.82 -3.89 -15.64
N ARG A 290 -6.20 -4.33 -14.44
CA ARG A 290 -6.31 -3.45 -13.27
C ARG A 290 -4.98 -3.38 -12.51
N PRO A 291 -4.54 -2.19 -12.10
CA PRO A 291 -3.33 -2.05 -11.30
C PRO A 291 -3.54 -2.58 -9.88
N ILE A 292 -2.73 -3.55 -9.50
CA ILE A 292 -2.69 -4.13 -8.16
C ILE A 292 -1.38 -3.75 -7.48
N SER A 293 -1.42 -3.65 -6.15
CA SER A 293 -0.28 -3.31 -5.34
C SER A 293 -0.26 -4.16 -4.07
N ASN A 294 0.85 -4.85 -3.84
CA ASN A 294 1.10 -5.60 -2.62
C ASN A 294 2.35 -5.08 -1.91
N THR A 295 2.31 -5.08 -0.59
CA THR A 295 3.45 -4.74 0.26
C THR A 295 4.12 -6.03 0.73
N PHE A 296 5.44 -6.05 0.68
CA PHE A 296 6.24 -7.17 1.18
C PHE A 296 7.29 -6.65 2.15
N VAL A 297 7.66 -7.51 3.09
CA VAL A 297 8.62 -7.20 4.17
C VAL A 297 9.65 -8.31 4.29
N THR A 298 10.83 -7.95 4.81
CA THR A 298 11.78 -8.94 5.29
C THR A 298 11.41 -9.37 6.71
N ILE A 299 11.68 -10.62 7.05
CA ILE A 299 11.44 -11.20 8.37
C ILE A 299 12.75 -11.82 8.83
N GLU A 300 13.15 -11.57 10.08
CA GLU A 300 14.36 -12.11 10.67
C GLU A 300 14.19 -13.56 11.12
N ASP A 301 12.97 -13.91 11.54
CA ASP A 301 12.63 -15.25 12.00
C ASP A 301 12.47 -16.22 10.80
N ASP A 302 12.81 -17.48 11.01
CA ASP A 302 12.58 -18.54 10.03
C ASP A 302 11.09 -18.91 9.97
N VAL A 303 10.49 -18.75 8.79
CA VAL A 303 9.05 -19.01 8.58
C VAL A 303 8.71 -20.48 8.78
N ASP A 304 9.57 -21.42 8.41
CA ASP A 304 9.37 -22.85 8.64
C ASP A 304 9.38 -23.19 10.14
N GLU A 305 10.26 -22.53 10.91
CA GLU A 305 10.26 -22.67 12.37
C GLU A 305 8.98 -22.08 13.00
N ILE A 306 8.49 -20.95 12.52
CA ILE A 306 7.24 -20.33 12.98
C ILE A 306 6.06 -21.28 12.74
N ILE A 307 5.97 -21.83 11.54
CA ILE A 307 4.93 -22.80 11.17
C ILE A 307 5.01 -24.05 12.05
N THR A 308 6.22 -24.55 12.27
CA THR A 308 6.45 -25.70 13.13
C THR A 308 6.01 -25.42 14.57
N LYS A 309 6.40 -24.30 15.15
CA LYS A 309 6.00 -23.88 16.51
C LYS A 309 4.48 -23.75 16.66
N GLU A 310 3.80 -23.21 15.64
CA GLU A 310 2.33 -23.10 15.67
C GLU A 310 1.66 -24.47 15.55
N ASN A 311 2.16 -25.37 14.72
CA ASN A 311 1.67 -26.73 14.67
C ASN A 311 1.86 -27.45 16.01
N ASP A 312 3.04 -27.32 16.61
CA ASP A 312 3.35 -27.88 17.93
C ASP A 312 2.42 -27.34 19.03
N ARG A 313 2.12 -26.01 19.00
CA ARG A 313 1.14 -25.39 19.89
C ARG A 313 -0.24 -26.03 19.74
N ARG A 314 -0.74 -26.16 18.50
CA ARG A 314 -2.05 -26.79 18.22
C ARG A 314 -2.09 -28.24 18.67
N ASP A 315 -1.04 -29.01 18.38
CA ASP A 315 -0.92 -30.41 18.78
C ASP A 315 -0.79 -30.57 20.29
N ALA A 316 -0.10 -29.66 20.98
CA ALA A 316 0.01 -29.65 22.45
C ALA A 316 -1.35 -29.41 23.12
N VAL A 317 -2.18 -28.50 22.60
CA VAL A 317 -3.53 -28.26 23.11
C VAL A 317 -4.37 -29.49 22.91
N TYR A 318 -4.41 -30.07 21.72
CA TYR A 318 -5.15 -31.29 21.43
C TYR A 318 -4.70 -32.47 22.33
N THR A 319 -3.41 -32.67 22.45
CA THR A 319 -2.82 -33.71 23.32
C THR A 319 -3.19 -33.49 24.79
N SER A 320 -3.20 -32.24 25.25
CA SER A 320 -3.61 -31.88 26.58
C SER A 320 -5.08 -32.22 26.86
N LEU A 321 -5.96 -31.95 25.92
CA LEU A 321 -7.38 -32.29 26.02
C LEU A 321 -7.61 -33.83 26.03
N SER A 322 -6.98 -34.55 25.10
CA SER A 322 -7.13 -35.99 24.98
C SER A 322 -6.51 -36.77 26.16
N LYS A 323 -5.44 -36.24 26.81
CA LYS A 323 -4.85 -36.83 28.01
C LYS A 323 -5.62 -36.50 29.28
N PHE A 324 -6.20 -35.30 29.37
CA PHE A 324 -7.01 -34.87 30.49
C PHE A 324 -8.31 -35.68 30.59
N GLY A 325 -8.96 -35.94 29.44
CA GLY A 325 -10.11 -36.80 29.28
C GLY A 325 -10.25 -37.21 27.83
N PRO A 326 -9.91 -38.48 27.48
CA PRO A 326 -10.11 -38.95 26.10
C PRO A 326 -11.58 -38.98 25.71
N THR A 327 -12.47 -39.10 26.70
CA THR A 327 -13.93 -39.10 26.54
C THR A 327 -14.57 -38.25 27.61
N TYR A 328 -15.43 -37.37 27.17
CA TYR A 328 -16.16 -36.41 28.01
C TYR A 328 -17.65 -36.66 27.87
N SER A 329 -18.40 -36.78 28.94
CA SER A 329 -19.82 -37.09 28.95
C SER A 329 -20.65 -36.03 29.59
N SER A 330 -21.81 -35.71 28.99
CA SER A 330 -22.79 -34.76 29.49
C SER A 330 -24.19 -35.39 29.41
N THR A 331 -25.02 -35.13 30.41
CA THR A 331 -26.40 -35.63 30.44
C THR A 331 -27.22 -35.06 29.26
N ASN A 332 -27.00 -33.80 28.92
CA ASN A 332 -27.80 -33.09 27.92
C ASN A 332 -27.15 -33.00 26.54
N TYR A 333 -25.83 -33.15 26.49
CA TYR A 333 -25.07 -32.84 25.27
C TYR A 333 -24.27 -34.06 24.78
N GLY A 334 -24.57 -35.24 25.30
CA GLY A 334 -24.04 -36.51 24.85
C GLY A 334 -22.59 -36.76 25.23
N THR A 335 -21.86 -37.42 24.35
CA THR A 335 -20.49 -37.87 24.58
C THR A 335 -19.55 -37.35 23.49
N LEU A 336 -18.56 -36.58 23.92
CA LEU A 336 -17.49 -36.03 23.08
C LEU A 336 -16.20 -36.79 23.37
N SER A 337 -15.59 -37.39 22.37
CA SER A 337 -14.30 -38.09 22.51
C SER A 337 -13.29 -37.56 21.52
N PHE A 338 -12.05 -37.36 21.99
CA PHE A 338 -10.93 -37.01 21.15
C PHE A 338 -10.15 -38.25 20.74
N THR A 339 -10.11 -38.56 19.46
CA THR A 339 -9.62 -39.84 18.90
C THR A 339 -8.51 -39.57 17.88
N GLY A 340 -7.29 -40.09 18.16
CA GLY A 340 -6.17 -39.93 17.22
C GLY A 340 -5.75 -38.45 16.98
N SER A 341 -5.11 -38.20 15.87
CA SER A 341 -4.58 -36.86 15.53
C SER A 341 -5.69 -35.90 15.09
N LYS A 342 -6.08 -34.98 15.97
CA LYS A 342 -7.07 -33.90 15.71
C LYS A 342 -8.47 -34.43 15.29
N HIS A 343 -8.79 -35.72 15.54
CA HIS A 343 -10.11 -36.25 15.27
C HIS A 343 -10.95 -36.29 16.54
N PHE A 344 -12.25 -36.12 16.35
CA PHE A 344 -13.22 -36.29 17.42
C PHE A 344 -14.39 -37.18 16.99
N THR A 345 -15.08 -37.73 17.98
CA THR A 345 -16.46 -38.26 17.83
C THR A 345 -17.34 -37.54 18.86
N TRP A 346 -18.53 -37.13 18.44
CA TRP A 346 -19.51 -36.48 19.30
C TRP A 346 -20.89 -37.05 18.98
N THR A 347 -21.49 -37.71 19.95
CA THR A 347 -22.82 -38.33 19.84
C THR A 347 -23.77 -37.79 20.90
N GLY A 348 -25.08 -37.75 20.61
CA GLY A 348 -26.11 -37.26 21.56
C GLY A 348 -26.11 -35.75 21.77
N TYR A 349 -25.74 -35.00 20.78
CA TYR A 349 -25.76 -33.51 20.79
C TYR A 349 -27.08 -32.91 20.26
N ASP A 350 -28.16 -33.65 20.33
CA ASP A 350 -29.47 -33.28 19.74
C ASP A 350 -30.00 -31.93 20.22
N GLU A 351 -29.71 -31.56 21.46
CA GLU A 351 -30.09 -30.26 22.03
C GLU A 351 -29.36 -29.04 21.37
N LEU A 352 -28.29 -29.29 20.61
CA LEU A 352 -27.56 -28.26 19.87
C LEU A 352 -28.05 -28.13 18.41
N VAL A 353 -28.94 -29.00 17.97
CA VAL A 353 -29.47 -29.02 16.59
C VAL A 353 -30.85 -28.33 16.57
N PRO A 354 -31.14 -27.46 15.60
CA PRO A 354 -30.27 -26.94 14.52
C PRO A 354 -29.54 -25.65 14.87
N THR A 355 -29.61 -25.19 16.11
CA THR A 355 -29.20 -23.82 16.49
C THR A 355 -27.71 -23.59 16.50
N VAL A 356 -26.92 -24.62 16.83
CA VAL A 356 -25.46 -24.57 16.94
C VAL A 356 -24.80 -25.51 15.92
N ILE A 357 -25.33 -26.73 15.83
CA ILE A 357 -24.81 -27.78 14.94
C ILE A 357 -25.84 -28.06 13.84
N SER A 358 -25.39 -28.16 12.60
CA SER A 358 -26.25 -28.47 11.46
C SER A 358 -26.92 -29.84 11.63
N PRO A 359 -28.22 -30.00 11.26
CA PRO A 359 -28.87 -31.33 11.21
C PRO A 359 -28.17 -32.31 10.27
N ALA A 360 -27.35 -31.82 9.32
CA ALA A 360 -26.59 -32.64 8.40
C ALA A 360 -25.23 -33.10 8.97
N ALA A 361 -24.84 -32.59 10.15
CA ALA A 361 -23.58 -32.99 10.77
C ALA A 361 -23.59 -34.43 11.22
N GLY A 362 -22.53 -35.16 10.91
CA GLY A 362 -22.30 -36.52 11.38
C GLY A 362 -21.77 -36.54 12.81
N SER A 363 -21.46 -37.75 13.30
CA SER A 363 -20.95 -37.92 14.67
C SER A 363 -19.43 -37.90 14.78
N SER A 364 -18.71 -37.59 13.72
CA SER A 364 -17.23 -37.53 13.68
C SER A 364 -16.74 -36.36 12.84
N GLY A 365 -15.47 -36.04 13.02
CA GLY A 365 -14.85 -34.98 12.28
C GLY A 365 -13.46 -34.63 12.81
N THR A 366 -12.99 -33.42 12.44
CA THR A 366 -11.72 -32.85 12.90
C THR A 366 -11.94 -31.64 13.80
N VAL A 367 -11.05 -31.45 14.78
CA VAL A 367 -11.05 -30.32 15.67
C VAL A 367 -9.71 -29.58 15.54
N ASP A 368 -9.79 -28.26 15.44
CA ASP A 368 -8.62 -27.38 15.34
C ASP A 368 -8.68 -26.27 16.39
N VAL A 369 -7.51 -25.71 16.72
CA VAL A 369 -7.30 -24.60 17.68
C VAL A 369 -6.64 -23.40 16.98
N LYS A 370 -7.14 -23.08 15.81
CA LYS A 370 -6.55 -22.10 14.88
C LYS A 370 -6.81 -20.62 15.23
N TYR A 371 -7.77 -20.35 16.10
CA TYR A 371 -8.13 -18.99 16.48
C TYR A 371 -7.58 -18.61 17.85
N PHE A 372 -7.36 -17.32 18.07
CA PHE A 372 -6.73 -16.78 19.25
C PHE A 372 -7.72 -15.91 20.03
N LEU A 373 -7.68 -16.01 21.35
CA LEU A 373 -8.51 -15.20 22.24
C LEU A 373 -7.99 -13.76 22.31
N SER A 374 -8.90 -12.80 22.48
CA SER A 374 -8.55 -11.48 22.99
C SER A 374 -8.08 -11.56 24.43
N LYS A 375 -7.39 -10.52 24.92
CA LYS A 375 -6.94 -10.47 26.32
C LYS A 375 -8.07 -10.69 27.32
N THR A 376 -9.23 -10.06 27.08
CA THR A 376 -10.40 -10.19 27.97
C THR A 376 -10.97 -11.62 27.95
N GLN A 377 -11.04 -12.24 26.77
CA GLN A 377 -11.52 -13.62 26.65
C GLN A 377 -10.55 -14.63 27.30
N ALA A 378 -9.25 -14.37 27.25
CA ALA A 378 -8.23 -15.21 27.87
C ALA A 378 -8.24 -15.16 29.42
N GLU A 379 -8.95 -14.20 30.04
CA GLU A 379 -9.18 -14.20 31.48
C GLU A 379 -10.22 -15.25 31.92
N GLU A 380 -11.10 -15.65 31.00
CA GLU A 380 -12.19 -16.56 31.29
C GLU A 380 -12.02 -17.94 30.63
N TRP A 381 -11.39 -18.02 29.45
CA TRP A 381 -11.30 -19.20 28.63
C TRP A 381 -9.84 -19.58 28.34
N ASP A 382 -9.59 -20.89 28.20
CA ASP A 382 -8.27 -21.42 27.83
C ASP A 382 -7.98 -21.33 26.32
N GLY A 383 -9.02 -21.21 25.47
CA GLY A 383 -8.90 -21.12 24.03
C GLY A 383 -10.20 -21.36 23.28
N LEU A 384 -10.08 -21.57 21.96
CA LEU A 384 -11.17 -21.99 21.08
C LEU A 384 -10.91 -23.38 20.52
N LEU A 385 -11.99 -24.18 20.44
CA LEU A 385 -12.06 -25.41 19.66
C LEU A 385 -12.98 -25.18 18.47
N THR A 386 -12.48 -25.44 17.27
CA THR A 386 -13.28 -25.37 16.04
C THR A 386 -13.46 -26.76 15.50
N PHE A 387 -14.71 -27.22 15.48
CA PHE A 387 -15.13 -28.53 15.00
C PHE A 387 -15.59 -28.45 13.55
N VAL A 388 -15.09 -29.35 12.72
CA VAL A 388 -15.55 -29.57 11.35
C VAL A 388 -16.03 -30.99 11.24
N PHE A 389 -17.33 -31.17 11.06
CA PHE A 389 -17.96 -32.53 10.95
C PHE A 389 -17.76 -33.10 9.55
N ASP A 390 -17.49 -34.40 9.45
CA ASP A 390 -17.20 -35.08 8.18
C ASP A 390 -18.30 -34.92 7.12
N SER A 391 -19.55 -34.71 7.55
CA SER A 391 -20.72 -34.53 6.66
C SER A 391 -21.08 -33.05 6.39
N SER A 392 -20.32 -32.14 6.91
CA SER A 392 -20.58 -30.68 6.77
C SER A 392 -19.27 -29.93 6.61
N SER A 393 -19.26 -28.93 5.74
CA SER A 393 -18.12 -27.99 5.63
C SER A 393 -18.20 -26.81 6.61
N GLU A 394 -19.25 -26.76 7.43
CA GLU A 394 -19.45 -25.67 8.39
C GLU A 394 -18.55 -25.86 9.61
N GLU A 395 -17.92 -24.76 10.02
CA GLU A 395 -17.11 -24.70 11.23
C GLU A 395 -17.99 -24.30 12.42
N VAL A 396 -17.96 -25.13 13.47
CA VAL A 396 -18.64 -24.85 14.73
C VAL A 396 -17.59 -24.60 15.81
N SER A 397 -17.55 -23.38 16.34
CA SER A 397 -16.53 -22.98 17.30
C SER A 397 -17.10 -22.81 18.69
N PHE A 398 -16.31 -23.22 19.69
CA PHE A 398 -16.61 -23.06 21.09
C PHE A 398 -15.41 -22.47 21.80
N PHE A 399 -15.64 -21.55 22.75
CA PHE A 399 -14.69 -21.32 23.81
C PHE A 399 -14.57 -22.59 24.64
N TYR A 400 -13.38 -22.89 25.16
CA TYR A 400 -13.21 -24.01 26.09
C TYR A 400 -12.43 -23.57 27.33
N ARG A 401 -12.75 -24.20 28.47
CA ARG A 401 -11.99 -24.12 29.72
C ARG A 401 -11.94 -25.51 30.35
N LYS A 402 -10.72 -25.90 30.76
CA LYS A 402 -10.54 -27.13 31.56
C LYS A 402 -10.91 -26.86 32.99
N GLU A 403 -11.71 -27.73 33.58
CA GLU A 403 -12.10 -27.68 34.98
C GLU A 403 -11.59 -28.97 35.69
N SER A 404 -11.62 -29.02 37.01
CA SER A 404 -11.04 -30.12 37.79
C SER A 404 -11.56 -31.52 37.40
N ASN A 405 -12.76 -31.61 36.86
CA ASN A 405 -13.44 -32.86 36.56
C ASN A 405 -14.10 -32.88 35.17
N GLY A 406 -13.59 -32.06 34.24
CA GLY A 406 -14.18 -32.04 32.92
C GLY A 406 -13.79 -30.81 32.09
N ILE A 407 -14.55 -30.56 31.05
CA ILE A 407 -14.39 -29.43 30.15
C ILE A 407 -15.68 -28.62 30.07
N ARG A 408 -15.54 -27.30 30.14
CA ARG A 408 -16.63 -26.37 29.84
C ARG A 408 -16.47 -25.85 28.43
N LEU A 409 -17.55 -25.88 27.69
CA LEU A 409 -17.63 -25.26 26.36
C LEU A 409 -18.69 -24.16 26.37
N SER A 410 -18.48 -23.09 25.62
CA SER A 410 -19.48 -22.04 25.38
C SER A 410 -19.50 -21.70 23.89
N THR A 411 -20.71 -21.59 23.35
CA THR A 411 -20.91 -21.29 21.94
C THR A 411 -20.34 -19.93 21.59
N CYS A 412 -19.68 -19.83 20.46
CA CYS A 412 -19.22 -18.56 19.90
C CYS A 412 -19.36 -18.58 18.38
N ARG A 413 -19.28 -17.38 17.80
CA ARG A 413 -19.23 -17.21 16.35
C ARG A 413 -17.94 -16.51 15.95
N VAL A 414 -17.22 -17.11 15.04
CA VAL A 414 -16.07 -16.50 14.38
C VAL A 414 -16.56 -15.67 13.18
N VAL A 415 -16.19 -14.42 13.12
CA VAL A 415 -16.52 -13.52 12.02
C VAL A 415 -15.23 -13.04 11.38
N LEU A 416 -15.06 -13.33 10.11
CA LEU A 416 -13.96 -12.81 9.31
C LEU A 416 -14.39 -11.49 8.67
N ARG A 417 -13.62 -10.43 8.91
CA ARG A 417 -13.86 -9.11 8.32
C ARG A 417 -12.71 -8.76 7.37
N PRO A 418 -13.02 -8.46 6.09
CA PRO A 418 -12.00 -8.07 5.14
C PRO A 418 -11.20 -6.87 5.64
N ASN A 419 -9.87 -7.01 5.70
CA ASN A 419 -8.94 -5.93 6.00
C ASN A 419 -8.23 -5.52 4.71
N THR A 420 -8.60 -4.37 4.15
CA THR A 420 -8.04 -3.87 2.88
C THR A 420 -6.60 -3.39 3.01
N MET A 421 -6.11 -3.13 4.21
CA MET A 421 -4.74 -2.64 4.42
C MET A 421 -3.71 -3.76 4.40
N THR A 422 -3.99 -4.88 5.08
CA THR A 422 -3.07 -6.03 5.19
C THR A 422 -3.46 -7.18 4.27
N LYS A 423 -4.67 -7.15 3.68
CA LYS A 423 -5.29 -8.24 2.89
C LYS A 423 -5.43 -9.56 3.68
N LEU A 424 -5.22 -9.51 4.97
CA LEU A 424 -5.50 -10.58 5.91
C LEU A 424 -6.78 -10.22 6.65
N ASP A 425 -7.79 -11.08 6.60
CA ASP A 425 -9.05 -10.83 7.29
C ASP A 425 -8.86 -10.71 8.79
N ASP A 426 -9.44 -9.67 9.39
CA ASP A 426 -9.53 -9.55 10.84
C ASP A 426 -10.49 -10.62 11.37
N VAL A 427 -10.12 -11.22 12.50
CA VAL A 427 -10.93 -12.26 13.16
C VAL A 427 -11.55 -11.67 14.41
N ASP A 428 -12.87 -11.60 14.41
CA ASP A 428 -13.64 -11.31 15.62
C ASP A 428 -14.29 -12.59 16.15
N ILE A 429 -14.12 -12.82 17.44
CA ILE A 429 -14.79 -13.90 18.14
C ILE A 429 -15.88 -13.29 18.98
N ILE A 430 -17.12 -13.55 18.59
CA ILE A 430 -18.31 -12.96 19.20
C ILE A 430 -18.99 -14.02 20.06
N THR A 431 -19.19 -13.69 21.34
CA THR A 431 -20.07 -14.45 22.23
C THR A 431 -21.51 -14.34 21.72
N THR A 432 -22.19 -15.43 21.52
CA THR A 432 -23.58 -15.42 21.04
C THR A 432 -24.53 -15.08 22.17
N SER A 433 -25.49 -14.15 21.93
CA SER A 433 -26.53 -13.86 22.92
C SER A 433 -27.43 -15.10 23.12
N GLY A 434 -27.54 -15.57 24.34
CA GLY A 434 -28.21 -16.84 24.66
C GLY A 434 -27.24 -18.02 24.68
N ASP A 435 -26.05 -17.79 25.17
CA ASP A 435 -24.96 -18.76 25.22
C ASP A 435 -25.40 -20.10 25.80
N VAL A 436 -25.18 -21.15 25.02
CA VAL A 436 -25.27 -22.52 25.53
C VAL A 436 -23.92 -22.83 26.17
N VAL A 437 -23.91 -22.93 27.47
CA VAL A 437 -22.75 -23.39 28.24
C VAL A 437 -22.91 -24.88 28.48
N LEU A 438 -22.00 -25.64 27.91
CA LEU A 438 -21.99 -27.08 28.02
C LEU A 438 -20.92 -27.50 29.04
N PHE A 439 -21.26 -28.41 29.90
CA PHE A 439 -20.30 -29.03 30.78
C PHE A 439 -20.23 -30.52 30.55
N PHE A 440 -19.03 -31.02 30.39
CA PHE A 440 -18.76 -32.45 30.19
C PHE A 440 -17.81 -32.93 31.29
N HIS A 441 -18.16 -34.07 31.87
CA HIS A 441 -17.31 -34.79 32.83
C HIS A 441 -16.35 -35.71 32.08
N ASN A 442 -15.09 -35.81 32.57
CA ASN A 442 -14.12 -36.79 32.12
C ASN A 442 -14.18 -38.10 32.91
#